data_814729c02171d87b0d3d7757ac32ee62
#
_entry.id   814729c02171d87b0d3d7757ac32ee62
#
_cell.length_a   1.000
_cell.length_b   1.000
_cell.length_c   1.000
_cell.angle_alpha   90.00
_cell.angle_beta   90.00
_cell.angle_gamma   90.00
#
_symmetry.space_group_name_H-M   'P 1'
#
loop_
_entity.id
_entity.type
_entity.pdbx_description
1 polymer ?
#
loop_
_entity_poly.entity_id
_entity_poly.type
_entity_poly.pdbx_seq_one_letter_code
_entity_poly.pdbx_strand_id
1 'polypeptide(L)'
;MNKTQFLVVTILFCIFFVINSCTHREKSVILKESDKQEVTKIIPPNKYGGNYFPYKLVQKTIKSTKLNLLDKGYDSIFIRLWYVYRFNFQVIGLKKSNGKWSAEIHYIELGNVNDKLEVIKTNSINITPKSDWNIFIGKLFSLNILTLPDDSELPDYGFGTDGAFVTVEIVTRSKYRIYSYSEPIMHLKIPEAANMENIMILIEQELGVKRDEKF
;
A
#
# COMPACT_ATOMS: atom_id res chain seq x y z
N MET A 1 -25.46 -33.31 49.84
CA MET A 1 -24.16 -32.71 49.53
C MET A 1 -23.92 -31.56 50.50
N ASN A 2 -22.87 -31.65 51.32
CA ASN A 2 -22.59 -30.66 52.34
C ASN A 2 -22.13 -29.35 51.73
N LYS A 3 -22.55 -28.20 52.32
CA LYS A 3 -22.17 -26.83 51.83
C LYS A 3 -20.66 -26.68 51.61
N THR A 4 -19.83 -27.39 52.39
CA THR A 4 -18.37 -27.40 52.23
C THR A 4 -17.89 -28.09 50.97
N GLN A 5 -18.56 -29.13 50.49
CA GLN A 5 -18.21 -29.80 49.24
C GLN A 5 -18.57 -28.96 48.00
N PHE A 6 -19.67 -28.19 48.09
CA PHE A 6 -20.07 -27.30 47.00
C PHE A 6 -19.06 -26.13 46.82
N LEU A 7 -18.57 -25.60 47.93
CA LEU A 7 -17.59 -24.52 47.90
C LEU A 7 -16.25 -24.93 47.29
N VAL A 8 -15.76 -26.13 47.62
CA VAL A 8 -14.48 -26.65 47.06
C VAL A 8 -14.57 -26.93 45.55
N VAL A 9 -15.71 -27.49 45.08
CA VAL A 9 -15.92 -27.74 43.63
C VAL A 9 -16.00 -26.42 42.86
N THR A 10 -16.63 -25.38 43.43
CA THR A 10 -16.76 -24.08 42.76
C THR A 10 -15.39 -23.36 42.67
N ILE A 11 -14.57 -23.45 43.73
CA ILE A 11 -13.22 -22.87 43.74
C ILE A 11 -12.29 -23.59 42.73
N LEU A 12 -12.36 -24.91 42.65
CA LEU A 12 -11.60 -25.70 41.66
C LEU A 12 -12.02 -25.38 40.22
N PHE A 13 -13.30 -25.12 39.96
CA PHE A 13 -13.79 -24.75 38.63
C PHE A 13 -13.33 -23.34 38.22
N CYS A 14 -13.31 -22.40 39.17
CA CYS A 14 -12.80 -21.07 38.92
C CYS A 14 -11.28 -21.03 38.64
N ILE A 15 -10.50 -21.85 39.35
CA ILE A 15 -9.05 -21.98 39.13
C ILE A 15 -8.75 -22.57 37.75
N PHE A 16 -9.56 -23.54 37.28
CA PHE A 16 -9.41 -24.15 35.95
C PHE A 16 -9.71 -23.15 34.83
N PHE A 17 -10.66 -22.24 35.01
CA PHE A 17 -10.97 -21.20 34.03
C PHE A 17 -9.89 -20.10 33.94
N VAL A 18 -9.29 -19.74 35.07
CA VAL A 18 -8.20 -18.72 35.09
C VAL A 18 -6.92 -19.25 34.46
N ILE A 19 -6.62 -20.54 34.60
CA ILE A 19 -5.41 -21.13 34.00
C ILE A 19 -5.54 -21.28 32.46
N ASN A 20 -6.77 -21.49 31.94
CA ASN A 20 -6.99 -21.59 30.49
C ASN A 20 -7.11 -20.22 29.78
N SER A 21 -7.35 -19.13 30.51
CA SER A 21 -7.39 -17.77 29.95
C SER A 21 -6.01 -17.15 29.71
N CYS A 22 -4.95 -17.69 30.29
CA CYS A 22 -3.60 -17.09 30.23
C CYS A 22 -2.68 -17.68 29.15
N THR A 23 -3.14 -18.57 28.28
CA THR A 23 -2.27 -19.22 27.27
C THR A 23 -2.57 -18.86 25.83
N HIS A 24 -3.41 -17.85 25.54
CA HIS A 24 -3.40 -17.22 24.24
C HIS A 24 -2.37 -16.06 24.23
N ARG A 25 -1.13 -16.38 24.54
CA ARG A 25 0.01 -15.61 24.13
C ARG A 25 0.11 -15.80 22.62
N GLU A 26 -0.28 -14.80 21.86
CA GLU A 26 0.10 -14.71 20.44
C GLU A 26 1.59 -15.01 20.37
N LYS A 27 1.95 -16.16 19.90
CA LYS A 27 3.29 -16.43 19.41
C LYS A 27 3.46 -15.50 18.23
N SER A 28 4.03 -14.34 18.47
CA SER A 28 4.72 -13.60 17.42
C SER A 28 5.67 -14.62 16.80
N VAL A 29 5.35 -15.09 15.61
CA VAL A 29 6.24 -15.94 14.82
C VAL A 29 7.41 -15.05 14.46
N ILE A 30 8.42 -15.04 15.33
CA ILE A 30 9.74 -14.53 14.99
C ILE A 30 10.22 -15.52 13.92
N LEU A 31 10.02 -15.16 12.65
CA LEU A 31 10.62 -15.85 11.52
C LEU A 31 12.12 -15.89 11.80
N LYS A 32 12.66 -17.10 11.95
CA LYS A 32 14.09 -17.29 12.12
C LYS A 32 14.79 -16.60 10.96
N GLU A 33 15.89 -15.94 11.24
CA GLU A 33 16.68 -15.14 10.27
C GLU A 33 17.12 -15.94 9.03
N SER A 34 17.09 -17.26 9.10
CA SER A 34 17.37 -18.20 8.02
C SER A 34 16.31 -18.28 6.91
N ASP A 35 15.09 -17.73 7.12
CA ASP A 35 13.97 -17.81 6.16
C ASP A 35 13.72 -16.48 5.43
N LYS A 36 14.66 -15.55 5.47
CA LYS A 36 14.58 -14.32 4.67
C LYS A 36 14.80 -14.67 3.19
N GLN A 37 13.72 -15.01 2.51
CA GLN A 37 13.74 -15.14 1.06
C GLN A 37 14.19 -13.80 0.47
N GLU A 38 15.20 -13.82 -0.39
CA GLU A 38 15.68 -12.63 -1.09
C GLU A 38 14.55 -12.08 -1.98
N VAL A 39 14.25 -10.78 -1.82
CA VAL A 39 13.20 -10.12 -2.59
C VAL A 39 13.80 -9.58 -3.88
N THR A 40 13.36 -10.13 -5.01
CA THR A 40 13.73 -9.60 -6.33
C THR A 40 13.09 -8.22 -6.52
N LYS A 41 13.91 -7.20 -6.77
CA LYS A 41 13.46 -5.82 -7.02
C LYS A 41 13.45 -5.53 -8.52
N ILE A 42 12.29 -5.11 -9.02
CA ILE A 42 12.09 -4.63 -10.39
C ILE A 42 11.84 -3.12 -10.29
N ILE A 43 12.89 -2.36 -10.56
CA ILE A 43 12.89 -0.90 -10.56
C ILE A 43 13.28 -0.45 -11.96
N PRO A 44 12.46 0.36 -12.66
CA PRO A 44 12.77 0.82 -13.99
C PRO A 44 14.12 1.56 -14.04
N PRO A 45 14.87 1.44 -15.14
CA PRO A 45 16.07 2.25 -15.32
C PRO A 45 15.69 3.73 -15.43
N ASN A 46 16.48 4.60 -14.83
CA ASN A 46 16.30 6.02 -15.02
C ASN A 46 16.79 6.42 -16.42
N LYS A 47 15.86 6.84 -17.28
CA LYS A 47 16.12 7.26 -18.67
C LYS A 47 17.18 8.38 -18.78
N TYR A 48 17.39 9.15 -17.70
CA TYR A 48 18.35 10.27 -17.65
C TYR A 48 19.58 10.02 -16.79
N GLY A 49 19.81 8.78 -16.41
CA GLY A 49 20.90 8.39 -15.51
C GLY A 49 20.57 8.57 -14.02
N GLY A 50 21.34 7.91 -13.17
CA GLY A 50 21.12 7.90 -11.72
C GLY A 50 20.01 6.96 -11.27
N ASN A 51 19.55 7.12 -10.03
CA ASN A 51 18.48 6.29 -9.49
C ASN A 51 17.10 6.77 -9.98
N TYR A 52 16.21 5.84 -10.24
CA TYR A 52 14.84 6.11 -10.63
C TYR A 52 14.14 7.06 -9.63
N PHE A 53 13.70 8.23 -10.13
CA PHE A 53 13.20 9.32 -9.27
C PHE A 53 11.98 8.93 -8.44
N PRO A 54 10.92 8.28 -8.99
CA PRO A 54 9.78 7.88 -8.19
C PRO A 54 10.15 6.95 -7.03
N TYR A 55 11.07 6.01 -7.23
CA TYR A 55 11.56 5.14 -6.16
C TYR A 55 12.26 5.92 -5.05
N LYS A 56 13.13 6.87 -5.40
CA LYS A 56 13.80 7.74 -4.40
C LYS A 56 12.78 8.55 -3.60
N LEU A 57 11.80 9.14 -4.27
CA LEU A 57 10.77 9.94 -3.64
C LEU A 57 9.95 9.11 -2.66
N VAL A 58 9.49 7.94 -3.08
CA VAL A 58 8.78 6.96 -2.24
C VAL A 58 9.60 6.60 -1.01
N GLN A 59 10.86 6.20 -1.19
CA GLN A 59 11.75 5.82 -0.09
C GLN A 59 12.01 6.99 0.89
N LYS A 60 12.17 8.20 0.37
CA LYS A 60 12.36 9.41 1.20
C LYS A 60 11.09 9.70 2.01
N THR A 61 9.92 9.68 1.38
CA THR A 61 8.64 9.97 2.03
C THR A 61 8.31 8.93 3.11
N ILE A 62 8.54 7.64 2.85
CA ILE A 62 8.34 6.58 3.83
C ILE A 62 9.18 6.79 5.08
N LYS A 63 10.44 7.20 4.95
CA LYS A 63 11.32 7.48 6.11
C LYS A 63 10.80 8.61 7.01
N SER A 64 10.05 9.54 6.46
CA SER A 64 9.48 10.69 7.17
C SER A 64 8.04 10.45 7.64
N THR A 65 7.48 9.28 7.37
CA THR A 65 6.11 8.90 7.73
C THR A 65 6.10 7.60 8.50
N LYS A 66 4.92 7.18 8.97
CA LYS A 66 4.73 5.85 9.60
C LYS A 66 4.44 4.74 8.59
N LEU A 67 4.63 4.99 7.30
CA LEU A 67 4.41 3.98 6.27
C LEU A 67 5.51 2.91 6.31
N ASN A 68 5.10 1.67 6.11
CA ASN A 68 6.04 0.55 6.05
C ASN A 68 6.81 0.54 4.74
N LEU A 69 8.11 0.25 4.82
CA LEU A 69 8.92 -0.11 3.66
C LEU A 69 8.42 -1.44 3.09
N LEU A 70 8.11 -1.46 1.79
CA LEU A 70 7.60 -2.65 1.11
C LEU A 70 8.68 -3.43 0.36
N ASP A 71 9.84 -2.87 0.17
CA ASP A 71 10.96 -3.46 -0.59
C ASP A 71 11.61 -4.69 0.07
N LYS A 72 11.11 -5.09 1.24
CA LYS A 72 11.51 -6.32 1.97
C LYS A 72 10.53 -7.48 1.78
N GLY A 73 9.53 -7.33 0.93
CA GLY A 73 8.49 -8.33 0.70
C GLY A 73 7.27 -8.19 1.61
N TYR A 74 6.21 -8.90 1.24
CA TYR A 74 4.94 -8.96 1.96
C TYR A 74 4.36 -10.37 1.83
N ASP A 75 3.82 -10.93 2.90
CA ASP A 75 3.42 -12.36 2.96
C ASP A 75 2.36 -12.80 1.92
N SER A 76 1.57 -11.88 1.42
CA SER A 76 0.60 -12.14 0.35
C SER A 76 0.80 -11.16 -0.80
N ILE A 77 -0.09 -10.20 -0.97
CA ILE A 77 0.05 -9.13 -1.96
C ILE A 77 -0.30 -7.79 -1.32
N PHE A 78 0.54 -6.79 -1.60
CA PHE A 78 0.28 -5.40 -1.26
C PHE A 78 0.48 -4.55 -2.51
N ILE A 79 -0.52 -3.76 -2.86
CA ILE A 79 -0.49 -2.78 -3.94
C ILE A 79 -0.59 -1.41 -3.28
N ARG A 80 0.35 -0.52 -3.57
CA ARG A 80 0.34 0.84 -3.06
C ARG A 80 0.41 1.82 -4.22
N LEU A 81 -0.56 2.72 -4.30
CA LEU A 81 -0.62 3.79 -5.31
C LEU A 81 -0.30 5.11 -4.62
N TRP A 82 0.61 5.85 -5.22
CA TRP A 82 1.02 7.20 -4.82
C TRP A 82 0.51 8.18 -5.85
N TYR A 83 -0.49 8.96 -5.50
CA TYR A 83 -0.87 10.15 -6.25
C TYR A 83 -0.03 11.31 -5.76
N VAL A 84 0.82 11.83 -6.63
CA VAL A 84 1.72 12.94 -6.32
C VAL A 84 1.25 14.15 -7.09
N TYR A 85 0.87 15.18 -6.37
CA TYR A 85 0.49 16.47 -6.95
C TYR A 85 1.16 17.59 -6.17
N ARG A 86 2.15 18.25 -6.79
CA ARG A 86 2.97 19.30 -6.16
C ARG A 86 3.58 18.81 -4.83
N PHE A 87 3.04 19.32 -3.70
CA PHE A 87 3.52 19.03 -2.35
C PHE A 87 2.60 18.11 -1.56
N ASN A 88 1.59 17.54 -2.20
CA ASN A 88 0.62 16.66 -1.58
C ASN A 88 0.74 15.24 -2.12
N PHE A 89 0.65 14.26 -1.24
CA PHE A 89 0.57 12.87 -1.62
C PHE A 89 -0.71 12.27 -1.06
N GLN A 90 -1.41 11.56 -1.92
CA GLN A 90 -2.43 10.60 -1.51
C GLN A 90 -1.84 9.22 -1.73
N VAL A 91 -1.79 8.42 -0.68
CA VAL A 91 -1.20 7.09 -0.73
C VAL A 91 -2.26 6.06 -0.40
N ILE A 92 -2.66 5.26 -1.37
CA ILE A 92 -3.68 4.24 -1.21
C ILE A 92 -3.00 2.89 -1.12
N GLY A 93 -3.18 2.22 0.00
CA GLY A 93 -2.67 0.88 0.24
C GLY A 93 -3.79 -0.15 0.14
N LEU A 94 -3.68 -1.09 -0.79
CA LEU A 94 -4.56 -2.25 -0.93
C LEU A 94 -3.79 -3.49 -0.50
N LYS A 95 -4.17 -4.11 0.60
CA LYS A 95 -3.45 -5.28 1.12
C LYS A 95 -4.36 -6.48 1.30
N LYS A 96 -3.85 -7.65 0.92
CA LYS A 96 -4.48 -8.95 1.22
C LYS A 96 -3.78 -9.58 2.40
N SER A 97 -4.52 -9.92 3.44
CA SER A 97 -3.99 -10.57 4.64
C SER A 97 -4.96 -11.64 5.09
N ASN A 98 -4.49 -12.86 5.36
CA ASN A 98 -5.35 -13.99 5.74
C ASN A 98 -6.53 -14.20 4.77
N GLY A 99 -6.28 -14.05 3.46
CA GLY A 99 -7.29 -14.21 2.42
C GLY A 99 -8.24 -13.03 2.23
N LYS A 100 -8.23 -12.02 3.11
CA LYS A 100 -9.13 -10.85 3.08
C LYS A 100 -8.42 -9.60 2.58
N TRP A 101 -9.10 -8.81 1.75
CA TRP A 101 -8.65 -7.50 1.32
C TRP A 101 -9.04 -6.42 2.31
N SER A 102 -8.18 -5.41 2.41
CA SER A 102 -8.45 -4.16 3.12
C SER A 102 -7.76 -3.02 2.41
N ALA A 103 -8.24 -1.78 2.60
CA ALA A 103 -7.62 -0.59 2.07
C ALA A 103 -7.48 0.49 3.13
N GLU A 104 -6.43 1.28 2.97
CA GLU A 104 -6.10 2.44 3.77
C GLU A 104 -5.63 3.57 2.87
N ILE A 105 -6.10 4.78 3.11
CA ILE A 105 -5.59 5.97 2.45
C ILE A 105 -4.82 6.82 3.43
N HIS A 106 -3.64 7.31 3.02
CA HIS A 106 -2.84 8.27 3.74
C HIS A 106 -2.76 9.57 2.95
N TYR A 107 -3.00 10.66 3.62
CA TYR A 107 -2.83 12.01 3.13
C TYR A 107 -1.56 12.57 3.74
N ILE A 108 -0.61 12.98 2.91
CA ILE A 108 0.70 13.47 3.33
C ILE A 108 0.91 14.82 2.69
N GLU A 109 1.10 15.83 3.52
CA GLU A 109 1.41 17.19 3.11
C GLU A 109 2.88 17.49 3.38
N LEU A 110 3.58 18.00 2.36
CA LEU A 110 4.94 18.48 2.49
C LEU A 110 4.95 20.01 2.57
N GLY A 111 5.79 20.53 3.43
CA GLY A 111 6.03 21.97 3.57
C GLY A 111 7.50 22.29 3.62
N ASN A 112 7.83 23.57 3.39
CA ASN A 112 9.19 24.04 3.51
C ASN A 112 9.50 24.33 4.99
N VAL A 113 10.45 23.58 5.55
CA VAL A 113 10.96 23.75 6.91
C VAL A 113 12.47 23.98 6.83
N ASN A 114 12.93 25.17 7.17
CA ASN A 114 14.36 25.56 7.09
C ASN A 114 14.98 25.24 5.72
N ASP A 115 14.31 25.68 4.64
CA ASP A 115 14.69 25.47 3.25
C ASP A 115 14.77 23.99 2.80
N LYS A 116 14.14 23.10 3.56
CA LYS A 116 14.00 21.69 3.22
C LYS A 116 12.53 21.29 3.11
N LEU A 117 12.24 20.47 2.12
CA LEU A 117 10.92 19.89 1.96
C LEU A 117 10.76 18.73 2.95
N GLU A 118 9.87 18.92 3.93
CA GLU A 118 9.60 17.95 5.01
C GLU A 118 8.12 17.62 5.12
N VAL A 119 7.79 16.48 5.70
CA VAL A 119 6.41 16.11 6.00
C VAL A 119 5.91 16.97 7.16
N ILE A 120 4.90 17.80 6.93
CA ILE A 120 4.30 18.69 7.93
C ILE A 120 2.98 18.14 8.49
N LYS A 121 2.31 17.28 7.73
CA LYS A 121 1.04 16.70 8.14
C LYS A 121 0.86 15.30 7.55
N THR A 122 0.32 14.40 8.36
CA THR A 122 -0.14 13.08 7.90
C THR A 122 -1.48 12.76 8.52
N ASN A 123 -2.38 12.19 7.73
CA ASN A 123 -3.64 11.63 8.20
C ASN A 123 -3.87 10.28 7.50
N SER A 124 -4.53 9.34 8.16
CA SER A 124 -4.87 8.05 7.55
C SER A 124 -6.27 7.62 7.94
N ILE A 125 -6.95 7.00 7.00
CA ILE A 125 -8.29 6.44 7.18
C ILE A 125 -8.40 5.08 6.51
N ASN A 126 -9.11 4.16 7.15
CA ASN A 126 -9.50 2.90 6.52
C ASN A 126 -10.67 3.16 5.57
N ILE A 127 -10.62 2.57 4.40
CA ILE A 127 -11.64 2.71 3.37
C ILE A 127 -12.05 1.34 2.85
N THR A 128 -13.27 1.27 2.31
CA THR A 128 -13.81 0.06 1.67
C THR A 128 -14.39 0.43 0.32
N PRO A 129 -14.32 -0.45 -0.68
CA PRO A 129 -14.96 -0.20 -1.96
C PRO A 129 -16.49 -0.17 -1.81
N LYS A 130 -17.15 0.54 -2.70
CA LYS A 130 -18.62 0.54 -2.80
C LYS A 130 -19.18 -0.81 -3.25
N SER A 131 -18.45 -1.49 -4.13
CA SER A 131 -18.76 -2.86 -4.55
C SER A 131 -18.09 -3.89 -3.61
N ASP A 132 -18.37 -5.18 -3.85
CA ASP A 132 -17.64 -6.25 -3.18
C ASP A 132 -16.15 -6.23 -3.53
N TRP A 133 -15.30 -6.63 -2.57
CA TRP A 133 -13.85 -6.67 -2.73
C TRP A 133 -13.39 -7.49 -3.94
N ASN A 134 -14.03 -8.63 -4.21
CA ASN A 134 -13.62 -9.48 -5.34
C ASN A 134 -13.96 -8.82 -6.67
N ILE A 135 -15.08 -8.08 -6.74
CA ILE A 135 -15.48 -7.32 -7.93
C ILE A 135 -14.49 -6.18 -8.17
N PHE A 136 -14.19 -5.38 -7.15
CA PHE A 136 -13.26 -4.26 -7.25
C PHE A 136 -11.85 -4.71 -7.66
N ILE A 137 -11.30 -5.69 -6.95
CA ILE A 137 -9.96 -6.22 -7.24
C ILE A 137 -9.92 -6.91 -8.61
N GLY A 138 -10.97 -7.64 -8.98
CA GLY A 138 -11.10 -8.24 -10.31
C GLY A 138 -11.01 -7.21 -11.43
N LYS A 139 -11.69 -6.07 -11.28
CA LYS A 139 -11.61 -4.94 -12.21
C LYS A 139 -10.19 -4.34 -12.26
N LEU A 140 -9.54 -4.14 -11.11
CA LEU A 140 -8.14 -3.66 -11.07
C LEU A 140 -7.20 -4.59 -11.83
N PHE A 141 -7.34 -5.89 -11.65
CA PHE A 141 -6.50 -6.89 -12.32
C PHE A 141 -6.79 -6.97 -13.83
N SER A 142 -8.04 -6.79 -14.26
CA SER A 142 -8.38 -6.74 -15.69
C SER A 142 -7.81 -5.50 -16.39
N LEU A 143 -7.48 -4.43 -15.66
CA LEU A 143 -6.76 -3.27 -16.15
C LEU A 143 -5.22 -3.43 -16.09
N ASN A 144 -4.75 -4.64 -15.84
CA ASN A 144 -3.33 -4.99 -15.84
C ASN A 144 -2.47 -4.27 -14.78
N ILE A 145 -3.05 -3.81 -13.65
CA ILE A 145 -2.29 -3.08 -12.61
C ILE A 145 -1.01 -3.81 -12.16
N LEU A 146 -0.99 -5.14 -12.22
CA LEU A 146 0.16 -5.94 -11.79
C LEU A 146 1.30 -5.96 -12.81
N THR A 147 1.03 -5.64 -14.08
CA THR A 147 1.96 -5.88 -15.21
C THR A 147 2.18 -4.67 -16.11
N LEU A 148 1.46 -3.56 -15.91
CA LEU A 148 1.69 -2.35 -16.68
C LEU A 148 3.18 -1.98 -16.69
N PRO A 149 3.77 -1.62 -17.84
CA PRO A 149 5.15 -1.14 -17.91
C PRO A 149 5.28 0.22 -17.20
N ASP A 150 6.49 0.67 -17.01
CA ASP A 150 6.77 2.06 -16.63
C ASP A 150 6.57 2.98 -17.85
N ASP A 151 6.15 4.22 -17.64
CA ASP A 151 5.96 5.16 -18.76
C ASP A 151 7.25 5.41 -19.55
N SER A 152 8.41 5.30 -18.92
CA SER A 152 9.72 5.42 -19.57
C SER A 152 10.03 4.26 -20.55
N GLU A 153 9.33 3.16 -20.43
CA GLU A 153 9.45 1.98 -21.32
C GLU A 153 8.52 2.10 -22.55
N LEU A 154 7.59 3.07 -22.53
CA LEU A 154 6.61 3.24 -23.59
C LEU A 154 7.16 4.14 -24.72
N PRO A 155 7.01 3.72 -25.99
CA PRO A 155 7.33 4.59 -27.11
C PRO A 155 6.40 5.81 -27.11
N ASP A 156 6.94 6.96 -27.46
CA ASP A 156 6.21 8.23 -27.61
C ASP A 156 5.52 8.75 -26.33
N TYR A 157 5.82 8.18 -25.18
CA TYR A 157 5.39 8.74 -23.92
C TYR A 157 6.23 9.98 -23.57
N GLY A 158 5.63 11.15 -23.72
CA GLY A 158 6.25 12.43 -23.42
C GLY A 158 6.26 12.73 -21.91
N PHE A 159 7.17 13.56 -21.45
CA PHE A 159 7.14 14.08 -20.08
C PHE A 159 6.14 15.19 -19.94
N GLY A 160 5.26 15.09 -18.94
CA GLY A 160 4.55 16.24 -18.39
C GLY A 160 5.55 17.14 -17.63
N THR A 161 5.51 18.47 -17.86
CA THR A 161 6.48 19.40 -17.27
C THR A 161 6.11 19.87 -15.86
N ASP A 162 4.82 19.85 -15.48
CA ASP A 162 4.32 20.40 -14.21
C ASP A 162 3.33 19.46 -13.51
N GLY A 163 3.32 18.21 -13.91
CA GLY A 163 2.19 17.37 -13.70
C GLY A 163 2.17 16.57 -12.43
N ALA A 164 0.98 16.10 -12.18
CA ALA A 164 0.74 15.01 -11.29
C ALA A 164 1.28 13.71 -11.88
N PHE A 165 1.85 12.86 -11.06
CA PHE A 165 2.18 11.52 -11.47
C PHE A 165 1.61 10.50 -10.48
N VAL A 166 1.38 9.31 -10.98
CA VAL A 166 1.00 8.17 -10.17
C VAL A 166 2.11 7.15 -10.17
N THR A 167 2.52 6.71 -9.00
CA THR A 167 3.50 5.64 -8.84
C THR A 167 2.80 4.45 -8.19
N VAL A 168 3.07 3.25 -8.68
CA VAL A 168 2.50 2.01 -8.17
C VAL A 168 3.61 1.11 -7.65
N GLU A 169 3.52 0.70 -6.39
CA GLU A 169 4.33 -0.35 -5.80
C GLU A 169 3.50 -1.63 -5.72
N ILE A 170 4.05 -2.75 -6.14
CA ILE A 170 3.45 -4.07 -6.03
C ILE A 170 4.42 -4.99 -5.32
N VAL A 171 3.96 -5.58 -4.24
CA VAL A 171 4.79 -6.39 -3.37
C VAL A 171 4.15 -7.72 -3.07
N THR A 172 4.94 -8.75 -3.19
CA THR A 172 4.62 -10.12 -2.77
C THR A 172 5.74 -10.62 -1.84
N ARG A 173 5.68 -11.86 -1.40
CA ARG A 173 6.71 -12.45 -0.55
C ARG A 173 8.12 -12.37 -1.18
N SER A 174 8.24 -12.58 -2.49
CA SER A 174 9.53 -12.69 -3.18
C SER A 174 9.81 -11.60 -4.20
N LYS A 175 8.87 -10.70 -4.46
CA LYS A 175 9.00 -9.68 -5.50
C LYS A 175 8.51 -8.33 -5.04
N TYR A 176 9.31 -7.31 -5.31
CA TYR A 176 8.95 -5.90 -5.26
C TYR A 176 9.05 -5.31 -6.66
N ARG A 177 8.02 -4.63 -7.10
CA ARG A 177 8.00 -3.93 -8.38
C ARG A 177 7.47 -2.51 -8.16
N ILE A 178 8.05 -1.55 -8.87
CA ILE A 178 7.60 -0.17 -8.91
C ILE A 178 7.56 0.31 -10.35
N TYR A 179 6.56 1.10 -10.71
CA TYR A 179 6.45 1.80 -11.99
C TYR A 179 5.65 3.09 -11.80
N SER A 180 5.75 4.00 -12.76
CA SER A 180 5.10 5.31 -12.67
C SER A 180 4.53 5.75 -14.01
N TYR A 181 3.54 6.64 -13.95
CA TYR A 181 2.93 7.32 -15.09
C TYR A 181 2.81 8.79 -14.80
N SER A 182 3.38 9.63 -15.65
CA SER A 182 3.22 11.09 -15.62
C SER A 182 1.98 11.47 -16.45
N GLU A 183 0.97 12.08 -15.82
CA GLU A 183 -0.25 12.60 -16.48
C GLU A 183 -0.89 11.61 -17.49
N PRO A 184 -1.29 10.39 -17.08
CA PRO A 184 -1.76 9.36 -18.02
C PRO A 184 -2.97 9.83 -18.85
N ILE A 185 -3.79 10.75 -18.33
CA ILE A 185 -4.92 11.36 -19.05
C ILE A 185 -4.50 12.09 -20.35
N MET A 186 -3.27 12.59 -20.43
CA MET A 186 -2.74 13.28 -21.62
C MET A 186 -2.28 12.30 -22.69
N HIS A 187 -2.21 11.01 -22.36
CA HIS A 187 -1.65 9.95 -23.21
C HIS A 187 -2.63 8.82 -23.52
N LEU A 188 -3.95 9.09 -23.55
CA LEU A 188 -5.01 8.08 -23.72
C LEU A 188 -4.96 7.29 -25.04
N LYS A 189 -4.17 7.73 -26.02
CA LYS A 189 -3.91 6.98 -27.27
C LYS A 189 -2.98 5.79 -27.05
N ILE A 190 -2.25 5.76 -25.95
CA ILE A 190 -1.37 4.68 -25.52
C ILE A 190 -2.19 3.75 -24.61
N PRO A 191 -2.41 2.47 -24.99
CA PRO A 191 -3.30 1.58 -24.26
C PRO A 191 -2.93 1.42 -22.77
N GLU A 192 -1.64 1.39 -22.44
CA GLU A 192 -1.14 1.25 -21.09
C GLU A 192 -1.44 2.51 -20.24
N ALA A 193 -1.31 3.70 -20.84
CA ALA A 193 -1.69 4.96 -20.20
C ALA A 193 -3.21 5.04 -19.99
N ALA A 194 -4.00 4.61 -20.96
CA ALA A 194 -5.45 4.53 -20.83
C ALA A 194 -5.86 3.55 -19.71
N ASN A 195 -5.18 2.41 -19.59
CA ASN A 195 -5.40 1.47 -18.49
C ASN A 195 -5.05 2.10 -17.14
N MET A 196 -3.93 2.83 -17.05
CA MET A 196 -3.57 3.52 -15.81
C MET A 196 -4.60 4.59 -15.44
N GLU A 197 -5.08 5.38 -16.37
CA GLU A 197 -6.15 6.36 -16.13
C GLU A 197 -7.45 5.67 -15.69
N ASN A 198 -7.82 4.55 -16.31
CA ASN A 198 -8.99 3.77 -15.91
C ASN A 198 -8.84 3.16 -14.51
N ILE A 199 -7.63 2.77 -14.08
CA ILE A 199 -7.33 2.35 -12.71
C ILE A 199 -7.59 3.50 -11.74
N MET A 200 -7.13 4.70 -12.07
CA MET A 200 -7.33 5.88 -11.24
C MET A 200 -8.81 6.22 -11.10
N ILE A 201 -9.56 6.23 -12.21
CA ILE A 201 -11.02 6.44 -12.24
C ILE A 201 -11.74 5.37 -11.40
N LEU A 202 -11.36 4.11 -11.54
CA LEU A 202 -11.96 3.00 -10.78
C LEU A 202 -11.75 3.19 -9.26
N ILE A 203 -10.55 3.60 -8.85
CA ILE A 203 -10.23 3.88 -7.45
C ILE A 203 -11.07 5.05 -6.92
N GLU A 204 -11.21 6.12 -7.69
CA GLU A 204 -12.08 7.26 -7.31
C GLU A 204 -13.53 6.84 -7.14
N GLN A 205 -14.05 6.06 -8.09
CA GLN A 205 -15.43 5.60 -8.08
C GLN A 205 -15.73 4.63 -6.93
N GLU A 206 -14.86 3.67 -6.70
CA GLU A 206 -15.06 2.61 -5.72
C GLU A 206 -14.69 3.02 -4.29
N LEU A 207 -13.61 3.76 -4.11
CA LEU A 207 -13.10 4.13 -2.78
C LEU A 207 -13.48 5.56 -2.37
N GLY A 208 -14.07 6.35 -3.27
CA GLY A 208 -14.47 7.73 -2.98
C GLY A 208 -13.29 8.69 -2.82
N VAL A 209 -12.13 8.32 -3.32
CA VAL A 209 -10.90 9.13 -3.26
C VAL A 209 -10.88 10.09 -4.45
N LYS A 210 -10.72 11.37 -4.20
CA LYS A 210 -10.60 12.38 -5.27
C LYS A 210 -9.15 12.83 -5.40
N ARG A 211 -8.63 12.84 -6.62
CA ARG A 211 -7.23 13.19 -6.93
C ARG A 211 -6.86 14.64 -6.61
N ASP A 212 -7.82 15.55 -6.66
CA ASP A 212 -7.58 17.00 -6.64
C ASP A 212 -8.03 17.68 -5.33
N GLU A 213 -8.41 16.93 -4.31
CA GLU A 213 -8.84 17.54 -3.05
C GLU A 213 -7.63 18.12 -2.30
N LYS A 214 -7.68 19.44 -2.07
CA LYS A 214 -6.82 20.10 -1.08
C LYS A 214 -7.24 19.64 0.31
N PHE A 215 -6.31 19.15 1.09
CA PHE A 215 -6.54 18.69 2.47
C PHE A 215 -6.31 19.78 3.48
#